data_e329571ae2cf16f68741324a64776215
#
_entry.id   e329571ae2cf16f68741324a64776215
#
_cell.length_a   1.000
_cell.length_b   1.000
_cell.length_c   1.000
_cell.angle_alpha   90.00
_cell.angle_beta   90.00
_cell.angle_gamma   90.00
#
_symmetry.space_group_name_H-M   'P 1'
#
loop_
_entity.id
_entity.type
_entity.pdbx_description
1 polymer ?
#
loop_
_entity_poly.entity_id
_entity_poly.type
_entity_poly.pdbx_seq_one_letter_code
_entity_poly.pdbx_strand_id
1 'polypeptide(L)'
;MSASNNPTRSSINPLRLLPVAIFIVVAVLFAFSLTWGDPSKLPSTLIGKPAPQSTFPDVAEVSADGKPVTGFSTADLAQGKVTVVNFWASWCTSCVEEHPLLAELAKAADVEIYGVAQKDDPADTRRFLARYGNPFARLGSDRSGRSSIDWGVYGMPETFIVNGKGDIVYKQVGPISPEIMQSKILPVIAAAKKDSANKPLAQQ
;
A
#
# COMPACT_ATOMS: atom_id res chain seq x y z
N MET A 1 -71.55 10.01 44.76
CA MET A 1 -70.36 10.87 44.77
C MET A 1 -69.34 10.24 43.83
N SER A 2 -69.28 10.70 42.58
CA SER A 2 -68.32 10.19 41.57
C SER A 2 -67.16 11.14 41.49
N ALA A 3 -65.98 10.69 41.88
CA ALA A 3 -64.72 11.43 41.74
C ALA A 3 -64.21 11.26 40.33
N SER A 4 -64.19 12.36 39.54
CA SER A 4 -63.60 12.40 38.22
C SER A 4 -62.05 12.53 38.37
N ASN A 5 -61.34 11.45 38.05
CA ASN A 5 -59.87 11.44 37.92
C ASN A 5 -59.52 12.01 36.53
N ASN A 6 -59.13 13.26 36.45
CA ASN A 6 -58.62 13.89 35.25
C ASN A 6 -57.08 13.69 35.21
N PRO A 7 -56.52 12.93 34.24
CA PRO A 7 -55.07 12.78 34.14
C PRO A 7 -54.46 14.10 33.71
N THR A 8 -53.63 14.69 34.54
CA THR A 8 -52.79 15.86 34.20
C THR A 8 -51.82 15.49 33.08
N ARG A 9 -52.06 15.97 31.86
CA ARG A 9 -51.08 15.93 30.79
C ARG A 9 -49.89 16.79 31.17
N SER A 10 -48.79 16.11 31.57
CA SER A 10 -47.53 16.82 31.74
C SER A 10 -47.01 17.29 30.37
N SER A 11 -47.07 18.57 30.11
CA SER A 11 -46.46 19.18 28.93
C SER A 11 -44.95 19.12 29.08
N ILE A 12 -44.31 18.28 28.26
CA ILE A 12 -42.86 18.22 28.19
C ILE A 12 -42.36 19.55 27.64
N ASN A 13 -41.64 20.32 28.44
CA ASN A 13 -41.04 21.57 28.02
C ASN A 13 -40.03 21.30 26.89
N PRO A 14 -40.20 21.80 25.65
CA PRO A 14 -39.34 21.49 24.51
C PRO A 14 -37.87 21.89 24.77
N LEU A 15 -37.63 22.86 25.67
CA LEU A 15 -36.25 23.22 26.05
C LEU A 15 -35.51 22.11 26.75
N ARG A 16 -36.19 21.14 27.38
CA ARG A 16 -35.56 19.96 28.02
C ARG A 16 -35.14 18.93 27.00
N LEU A 17 -35.68 18.96 25.79
CA LEU A 17 -35.30 18.05 24.70
C LEU A 17 -34.11 18.59 23.89
N LEU A 18 -33.74 19.86 24.05
CA LEU A 18 -32.65 20.50 23.31
C LEU A 18 -31.30 19.77 23.46
N PRO A 19 -30.85 19.33 24.67
CA PRO A 19 -29.61 18.61 24.80
C PRO A 19 -29.62 17.26 24.07
N VAL A 20 -30.76 16.56 24.08
CA VAL A 20 -30.94 15.28 23.38
C VAL A 20 -30.92 15.48 21.88
N ALA A 21 -31.54 16.52 21.37
CA ALA A 21 -31.52 16.86 19.95
C ALA A 21 -30.11 17.21 19.46
N ILE A 22 -29.35 17.99 20.24
CA ILE A 22 -27.97 18.33 19.94
C ILE A 22 -27.11 17.03 19.93
N PHE A 23 -27.28 16.16 20.92
CA PHE A 23 -26.54 14.88 20.98
C PHE A 23 -26.83 14.00 19.75
N ILE A 24 -28.10 13.88 19.34
CA ILE A 24 -28.48 13.11 18.14
C ILE A 24 -27.84 13.72 16.89
N VAL A 25 -27.86 15.03 16.71
CA VAL A 25 -27.23 15.70 15.57
C VAL A 25 -25.72 15.42 15.53
N VAL A 26 -25.05 15.57 16.66
CA VAL A 26 -23.61 15.29 16.78
C VAL A 26 -23.32 13.83 16.49
N ALA A 27 -24.11 12.89 17.06
CA ALA A 27 -23.94 11.45 16.82
C ALA A 27 -24.12 11.09 15.33
N VAL A 28 -25.13 11.69 14.66
CA VAL A 28 -25.38 11.49 13.23
C VAL A 28 -24.21 12.05 12.40
N LEU A 29 -23.74 13.26 12.71
CA LEU A 29 -22.58 13.85 12.03
C LEU A 29 -21.33 13.01 12.21
N PHE A 30 -21.08 12.47 13.39
CA PHE A 30 -19.96 11.56 13.65
C PHE A 30 -20.11 10.24 12.89
N ALA A 31 -21.29 9.61 12.91
CA ALA A 31 -21.56 8.40 12.17
C ALA A 31 -21.36 8.61 10.65
N PHE A 32 -21.80 9.75 10.13
CA PHE A 32 -21.61 10.12 8.72
C PHE A 32 -20.13 10.37 8.40
N SER A 33 -19.40 11.06 9.29
CA SER A 33 -17.96 11.31 9.14
C SER A 33 -17.14 10.01 9.15
N LEU A 34 -17.53 9.01 9.93
CA LEU A 34 -16.88 7.69 9.97
C LEU A 34 -17.10 6.85 8.69
N THR A 35 -18.15 7.14 7.93
CA THR A 35 -18.42 6.50 6.65
C THR A 35 -17.82 7.25 5.45
N TRP A 36 -17.40 8.50 5.64
CA TRP A 36 -16.81 9.35 4.61
C TRP A 36 -15.29 9.42 4.76
N GLY A 37 -14.61 8.66 3.91
CA GLY A 37 -13.16 8.63 3.80
C GLY A 37 -12.54 7.42 4.48
N ASP A 38 -11.54 6.90 3.84
CA ASP A 38 -10.67 5.87 4.39
C ASP A 38 -9.49 6.59 5.05
N PRO A 39 -9.46 6.75 6.39
CA PRO A 39 -8.42 7.50 7.08
C PRO A 39 -7.03 6.83 6.96
N SER A 40 -7.00 5.59 6.47
CA SER A 40 -5.75 4.88 6.20
C SER A 40 -5.08 5.31 4.90
N LYS A 41 -5.77 6.06 4.03
CA LYS A 41 -5.23 6.55 2.75
C LYS A 41 -4.65 7.95 2.88
N LEU A 42 -3.54 8.06 3.59
CA LEU A 42 -2.76 9.30 3.56
C LEU A 42 -2.10 9.43 2.17
N PRO A 43 -2.33 10.56 1.45
CA PRO A 43 -1.62 10.80 0.20
C PRO A 43 -0.11 10.79 0.46
N SER A 44 0.61 9.94 -0.26
CA SER A 44 2.07 9.91 -0.12
C SER A 44 2.66 11.22 -0.65
N THR A 45 3.43 11.90 0.18
CA THR A 45 4.17 13.11 -0.20
C THR A 45 5.31 12.82 -1.17
N LEU A 46 5.57 11.55 -1.48
CA LEU A 46 6.63 11.09 -2.38
C LEU A 46 6.16 10.93 -3.83
N ILE A 47 4.86 11.00 -4.10
CA ILE A 47 4.36 10.90 -5.49
C ILE A 47 4.87 12.07 -6.30
N GLY A 48 5.43 11.78 -7.48
CA GLY A 48 6.07 12.75 -8.36
C GLY A 48 7.49 13.14 -7.95
N LYS A 49 8.07 12.49 -6.95
CA LYS A 49 9.44 12.73 -6.47
C LYS A 49 10.34 11.52 -6.69
N PRO A 50 11.65 11.71 -6.77
CA PRO A 50 12.60 10.62 -6.78
C PRO A 50 12.44 9.71 -5.57
N ALA A 51 12.57 8.41 -5.78
CA ALA A 51 12.57 7.44 -4.71
C ALA A 51 13.70 7.74 -3.69
N PRO A 52 13.43 7.63 -2.39
CA PRO A 52 14.43 7.89 -1.35
C PRO A 52 15.68 7.04 -1.55
N GLN A 53 16.86 7.64 -1.35
CA GLN A 53 18.14 6.94 -1.49
C GLN A 53 18.22 5.81 -0.46
N SER A 54 18.26 4.59 -0.95
CA SER A 54 18.25 3.38 -0.14
C SER A 54 19.08 2.28 -0.80
N THR A 55 19.66 1.43 0.03
CA THR A 55 20.32 0.20 -0.39
C THR A 55 19.67 -0.95 0.37
N PHE A 56 19.21 -1.94 -0.36
CA PHE A 56 18.58 -3.14 0.15
C PHE A 56 19.49 -4.33 -0.12
N PRO A 57 20.31 -4.75 0.87
CA PRO A 57 21.24 -5.86 0.72
C PRO A 57 20.51 -7.17 0.41
N ASP A 58 21.24 -8.11 -0.17
CA ASP A 58 20.74 -9.43 -0.54
C ASP A 58 20.12 -10.15 0.64
N VAL A 59 19.06 -10.90 0.38
CA VAL A 59 18.63 -11.98 1.26
C VAL A 59 19.38 -13.24 0.85
N ALA A 60 20.29 -13.71 1.69
CA ALA A 60 21.14 -14.85 1.38
C ALA A 60 20.35 -16.11 0.98
N GLU A 61 20.87 -16.87 0.01
CA GLU A 61 20.33 -18.17 -0.43
C GLU A 61 18.91 -18.10 -1.02
N VAL A 62 18.48 -16.95 -1.56
CA VAL A 62 17.24 -16.84 -2.32
C VAL A 62 17.53 -16.99 -3.80
N SER A 63 16.72 -17.80 -4.48
CA SER A 63 16.80 -17.99 -5.93
C SER A 63 15.40 -17.88 -6.57
N ALA A 64 15.38 -17.50 -7.84
CA ALA A 64 14.21 -17.56 -8.71
C ALA A 64 14.65 -18.24 -10.02
N ASP A 65 13.88 -19.25 -10.45
CA ASP A 65 14.20 -20.05 -11.64
C ASP A 65 15.64 -20.57 -11.69
N GLY A 66 16.16 -20.97 -10.52
CA GLY A 66 17.53 -21.52 -10.36
C GLY A 66 18.65 -20.47 -10.41
N LYS A 67 18.34 -19.18 -10.48
CA LYS A 67 19.31 -18.08 -10.45
C LYS A 67 19.28 -17.36 -9.10
N PRO A 68 20.43 -16.97 -8.55
CA PRO A 68 20.46 -16.15 -7.33
C PRO A 68 19.70 -14.84 -7.54
N VAL A 69 18.86 -14.47 -6.56
CA VAL A 69 18.17 -13.19 -6.53
C VAL A 69 18.98 -12.24 -5.68
N THR A 70 19.42 -11.14 -6.29
CA THR A 70 20.26 -10.13 -5.62
C THR A 70 19.42 -9.00 -5.04
N GLY A 71 19.98 -8.30 -4.06
CA GLY A 71 19.45 -7.04 -3.59
C GLY A 71 19.52 -5.93 -4.64
N PHE A 72 19.18 -4.73 -4.24
CA PHE A 72 19.18 -3.57 -5.13
C PHE A 72 19.36 -2.26 -4.37
N SER A 73 19.61 -1.22 -5.11
CA SER A 73 19.63 0.17 -4.61
C SER A 73 18.63 1.03 -5.37
N THR A 74 18.38 2.23 -4.88
CA THR A 74 17.53 3.20 -5.57
C THR A 74 18.05 3.52 -6.98
N ALA A 75 19.38 3.48 -7.20
CA ALA A 75 19.96 3.70 -8.53
C ALA A 75 19.53 2.66 -9.58
N ASP A 76 19.22 1.44 -9.14
CA ASP A 76 18.72 0.38 -10.02
C ASP A 76 17.30 0.66 -10.54
N LEU A 77 16.55 1.54 -9.89
CA LEU A 77 15.20 1.94 -10.29
C LEU A 77 15.19 3.00 -11.39
N ALA A 78 16.34 3.67 -11.64
CA ALA A 78 16.48 4.74 -12.63
C ALA A 78 17.13 4.26 -13.94
N GLN A 79 16.87 3.01 -14.35
CA GLN A 79 17.48 2.38 -15.52
C GLN A 79 16.62 2.45 -16.80
N GLY A 80 15.71 3.43 -16.88
CA GLY A 80 14.85 3.63 -18.05
C GLY A 80 13.61 2.72 -18.11
N LYS A 81 13.43 1.82 -17.15
CA LYS A 81 12.31 0.90 -17.07
C LYS A 81 11.38 1.23 -15.91
N VAL A 82 10.09 0.97 -16.10
CA VAL A 82 9.13 1.01 -14.99
C VAL A 82 9.34 -0.21 -14.11
N THR A 83 9.45 0.00 -12.80
CA THR A 83 9.66 -1.04 -11.80
C THR A 83 8.59 -0.96 -10.73
N VAL A 84 8.13 -2.10 -10.24
CA VAL A 84 7.23 -2.19 -9.09
C VAL A 84 8.06 -2.56 -7.87
N VAL A 85 7.99 -1.77 -6.80
CA VAL A 85 8.67 -2.05 -5.53
C VAL A 85 7.62 -2.41 -4.49
N ASN A 86 7.68 -3.63 -3.97
CA ASN A 86 6.73 -4.16 -2.99
C ASN A 86 7.42 -4.35 -1.64
N PHE A 87 6.93 -3.65 -0.61
CA PHE A 87 7.35 -3.82 0.78
C PHE A 87 6.46 -4.86 1.44
N TRP A 88 7.07 -5.91 1.97
CA TRP A 88 6.37 -7.08 2.52
C TRP A 88 7.14 -7.73 3.67
N ALA A 89 6.55 -8.73 4.31
CA ALA A 89 7.21 -9.53 5.32
C ALA A 89 6.60 -10.94 5.41
N SER A 90 7.38 -11.92 5.84
CA SER A 90 6.92 -13.31 5.98
C SER A 90 5.85 -13.50 7.06
N TRP A 91 5.84 -12.63 8.07
CA TRP A 91 4.87 -12.62 9.16
C TRP A 91 3.57 -11.87 8.84
N CYS A 92 3.46 -11.27 7.64
CA CYS A 92 2.31 -10.46 7.23
C CYS A 92 1.25 -11.32 6.54
N THR A 93 0.09 -11.48 7.15
CA THR A 93 -1.02 -12.30 6.60
C THR A 93 -1.55 -11.75 5.27
N SER A 94 -1.75 -10.43 5.17
CA SER A 94 -2.23 -9.80 3.93
C SER A 94 -1.21 -9.90 2.79
N CYS A 95 0.09 -10.04 3.11
CA CYS A 95 1.12 -10.27 2.10
C CYS A 95 1.01 -11.67 1.49
N VAL A 96 0.56 -12.68 2.26
CA VAL A 96 0.28 -14.02 1.73
C VAL A 96 -0.85 -13.98 0.70
N GLU A 97 -1.88 -13.17 0.96
CA GLU A 97 -3.06 -13.07 0.09
C GLU A 97 -2.73 -12.41 -1.26
N GLU A 98 -1.88 -11.36 -1.27
CA GLU A 98 -1.50 -10.68 -2.51
C GLU A 98 -0.39 -11.39 -3.29
N HIS A 99 0.39 -12.26 -2.64
CA HIS A 99 1.61 -12.81 -3.23
C HIS A 99 1.43 -13.48 -4.61
N PRO A 100 0.38 -14.29 -4.85
CA PRO A 100 0.12 -14.86 -6.18
C PRO A 100 -0.14 -13.78 -7.24
N LEU A 101 -0.78 -12.67 -6.86
CA LEU A 101 -1.12 -11.58 -7.76
C LEU A 101 0.10 -10.78 -8.21
N LEU A 102 1.19 -10.78 -7.42
CA LEU A 102 2.44 -10.15 -7.84
C LEU A 102 3.04 -10.86 -9.07
N ALA A 103 3.02 -12.20 -9.10
CA ALA A 103 3.49 -12.96 -10.26
C ALA A 103 2.62 -12.73 -11.50
N GLU A 104 1.30 -12.61 -11.32
CA GLU A 104 0.36 -12.26 -12.38
C GLU A 104 0.60 -10.84 -12.89
N LEU A 105 0.81 -9.87 -11.98
CA LEU A 105 1.10 -8.49 -12.31
C LEU A 105 2.38 -8.35 -13.13
N ALA A 106 3.46 -9.04 -12.72
CA ALA A 106 4.73 -9.04 -13.46
C ALA A 106 4.55 -9.45 -14.91
N LYS A 107 3.77 -10.53 -15.15
CA LYS A 107 3.47 -11.04 -16.49
C LYS A 107 2.51 -10.13 -17.26
N ALA A 108 1.40 -9.72 -16.64
CA ALA A 108 0.36 -8.94 -17.31
C ALA A 108 0.85 -7.55 -17.72
N ALA A 109 1.68 -6.93 -16.90
CA ALA A 109 2.24 -5.62 -17.15
C ALA A 109 3.62 -5.66 -17.84
N ASP A 110 4.25 -6.82 -17.99
CA ASP A 110 5.63 -6.96 -18.45
C ASP A 110 6.58 -6.00 -17.71
N VAL A 111 6.63 -6.13 -16.38
CA VAL A 111 7.46 -5.34 -15.47
C VAL A 111 8.21 -6.23 -14.48
N GLU A 112 9.35 -5.75 -14.02
CA GLU A 112 10.06 -6.37 -12.93
C GLU A 112 9.46 -5.92 -11.58
N ILE A 113 9.34 -6.87 -10.65
CA ILE A 113 8.94 -6.59 -9.27
C ILE A 113 10.17 -6.77 -8.38
N TYR A 114 10.48 -5.72 -7.62
CA TYR A 114 11.53 -5.74 -6.62
C TYR A 114 10.89 -5.83 -5.23
N GLY A 115 11.26 -6.86 -4.47
CA GLY A 115 10.76 -7.07 -3.12
C GLY A 115 11.66 -6.45 -2.07
N VAL A 116 11.07 -5.89 -1.02
CA VAL A 116 11.77 -5.46 0.19
C VAL A 116 11.21 -6.21 1.38
N ALA A 117 12.00 -7.15 1.94
CA ALA A 117 11.65 -7.88 3.16
C ALA A 117 11.91 -6.98 4.38
N GLN A 118 10.83 -6.43 4.96
CA GLN A 118 10.89 -5.46 6.04
C GLN A 118 10.89 -6.14 7.41
N LYS A 119 11.90 -5.84 8.23
CA LYS A 119 12.03 -6.35 9.62
C LYS A 119 11.81 -7.88 9.69
N ASP A 120 12.32 -8.57 8.69
CA ASP A 120 12.14 -10.00 8.50
C ASP A 120 13.46 -10.77 8.71
N ASP A 121 13.37 -11.99 9.21
CA ASP A 121 14.53 -12.85 9.29
C ASP A 121 14.79 -13.52 7.92
N PRO A 122 16.04 -13.55 7.43
CA PRO A 122 16.35 -14.20 6.15
C PRO A 122 15.89 -15.65 6.05
N ALA A 123 15.89 -16.41 7.15
CA ALA A 123 15.41 -17.79 7.14
C ALA A 123 13.89 -17.85 6.99
N ASP A 124 13.15 -16.90 7.59
CA ASP A 124 11.70 -16.82 7.45
C ASP A 124 11.29 -16.34 6.06
N THR A 125 11.99 -15.33 5.52
CA THR A 125 11.87 -14.89 4.13
C THR A 125 12.05 -16.08 3.17
N ARG A 126 13.11 -16.88 3.32
CA ARG A 126 13.34 -18.07 2.47
C ARG A 126 12.22 -19.10 2.59
N ARG A 127 11.78 -19.42 3.81
CA ARG A 127 10.68 -20.37 4.03
C ARG A 127 9.39 -19.91 3.36
N PHE A 128 9.10 -18.61 3.45
CA PHE A 128 7.94 -18.01 2.80
C PHE A 128 8.02 -18.19 1.28
N LEU A 129 9.13 -17.80 0.66
CA LEU A 129 9.32 -17.88 -0.79
C LEU A 129 9.37 -19.33 -1.29
N ALA A 130 9.94 -20.26 -0.51
CA ALA A 130 9.91 -21.67 -0.84
C ALA A 130 8.49 -22.26 -0.84
N ARG A 131 7.61 -21.73 0.02
CA ARG A 131 6.22 -22.18 0.12
C ARG A 131 5.29 -21.56 -0.91
N TYR A 132 5.45 -20.26 -1.20
CA TYR A 132 4.51 -19.50 -2.01
C TYR A 132 5.05 -19.10 -3.39
N GLY A 133 6.30 -19.45 -3.69
CA GLY A 133 7.00 -19.04 -4.91
C GLY A 133 7.72 -17.70 -4.76
N ASN A 134 8.53 -17.34 -5.75
CA ASN A 134 9.28 -16.08 -5.75
C ASN A 134 8.91 -15.23 -6.98
N PRO A 135 8.10 -14.18 -6.83
CA PRO A 135 7.73 -13.28 -7.92
C PRO A 135 8.76 -12.17 -8.16
N PHE A 136 9.78 -12.06 -7.31
CA PHE A 136 10.71 -10.94 -7.30
C PHE A 136 11.89 -11.16 -8.24
N ALA A 137 12.10 -10.22 -9.16
CA ALA A 137 13.31 -10.16 -9.99
C ALA A 137 14.54 -9.76 -9.15
N ARG A 138 14.33 -8.92 -8.14
CA ARG A 138 15.32 -8.57 -7.10
C ARG A 138 14.66 -8.58 -5.74
N LEU A 139 15.41 -8.95 -4.72
CA LEU A 139 14.91 -9.04 -3.34
C LEU A 139 15.96 -8.50 -2.38
N GLY A 140 15.62 -7.40 -1.73
CA GLY A 140 16.47 -6.82 -0.71
C GLY A 140 15.86 -6.93 0.69
N SER A 141 16.72 -6.74 1.69
CA SER A 141 16.36 -6.78 3.10
C SER A 141 16.40 -5.38 3.72
N ASP A 142 15.37 -5.02 4.48
CA ASP A 142 15.36 -3.85 5.37
C ASP A 142 15.11 -4.30 6.81
N ARG A 143 16.10 -4.98 7.39
CA ARG A 143 16.01 -5.51 8.76
C ARG A 143 15.77 -4.43 9.82
N SER A 144 16.32 -3.25 9.63
CA SER A 144 16.14 -2.12 10.55
C SER A 144 14.78 -1.46 10.41
N GLY A 145 14.15 -1.56 9.25
CA GLY A 145 12.96 -0.81 8.87
C GLY A 145 13.24 0.65 8.55
N ARG A 146 14.52 1.06 8.48
CA ARG A 146 14.89 2.46 8.25
C ARG A 146 14.50 2.92 6.86
N SER A 147 14.86 2.14 5.83
CA SER A 147 14.49 2.47 4.46
C SER A 147 12.98 2.52 4.28
N SER A 148 12.24 1.63 4.93
CA SER A 148 10.78 1.66 4.93
C SER A 148 10.22 2.98 5.48
N ILE A 149 10.81 3.52 6.56
CA ILE A 149 10.43 4.83 7.10
C ILE A 149 10.70 5.95 6.08
N ASP A 150 11.88 5.95 5.46
CA ASP A 150 12.26 6.96 4.47
C ASP A 150 11.33 6.92 3.24
N TRP A 151 10.84 5.74 2.84
CA TRP A 151 9.83 5.53 1.81
C TRP A 151 8.40 5.85 2.26
N GLY A 152 8.22 6.24 3.52
CA GLY A 152 6.91 6.53 4.09
C GLY A 152 6.00 5.31 4.19
N VAL A 153 6.58 4.10 4.33
CA VAL A 153 5.85 2.86 4.57
C VAL A 153 5.37 2.84 6.01
N TYR A 154 4.08 2.68 6.21
CA TYR A 154 3.46 2.65 7.55
C TYR A 154 2.63 1.40 7.81
N GLY A 155 2.48 0.54 6.81
CA GLY A 155 1.78 -0.74 6.90
C GLY A 155 2.36 -1.77 5.93
N MET A 156 1.88 -3.01 6.03
CA MET A 156 2.25 -4.10 5.13
C MET A 156 0.99 -4.77 4.59
N PRO A 157 0.98 -5.08 3.29
CA PRO A 157 1.95 -4.73 2.27
C PRO A 157 1.75 -3.30 1.74
N GLU A 158 2.79 -2.72 1.16
CA GLU A 158 2.71 -1.48 0.39
C GLU A 158 3.48 -1.61 -0.92
N THR A 159 2.87 -1.13 -2.01
CA THR A 159 3.44 -1.27 -3.36
C THR A 159 3.63 0.10 -4.00
N PHE A 160 4.82 0.34 -4.53
CA PHE A 160 5.18 1.55 -5.24
C PHE A 160 5.40 1.25 -6.73
N ILE A 161 4.93 2.14 -7.60
CA ILE A 161 5.27 2.12 -9.02
C ILE A 161 6.27 3.24 -9.25
N VAL A 162 7.43 2.87 -9.77
CA VAL A 162 8.55 3.77 -10.04
C VAL A 162 8.75 3.83 -11.56
N ASN A 163 8.82 5.03 -12.12
CA ASN A 163 9.07 5.24 -13.54
C ASN A 163 10.55 5.01 -13.91
N GLY A 164 10.86 5.00 -15.19
CA GLY A 164 12.23 4.77 -15.67
C GLY A 164 13.29 5.82 -15.24
N LYS A 165 12.86 6.93 -14.63
CA LYS A 165 13.76 7.95 -14.07
C LYS A 165 14.02 7.76 -12.58
N GLY A 166 13.35 6.81 -11.95
CA GLY A 166 13.42 6.58 -10.52
C GLY A 166 12.41 7.40 -9.70
N ASP A 167 11.41 8.05 -10.34
CA ASP A 167 10.39 8.79 -9.61
C ASP A 167 9.22 7.88 -9.23
N ILE A 168 8.71 8.03 -8.02
CA ILE A 168 7.52 7.34 -7.55
C ILE A 168 6.29 7.97 -8.23
N VAL A 169 5.57 7.20 -9.04
CA VAL A 169 4.37 7.68 -9.73
C VAL A 169 3.07 7.22 -9.07
N TYR A 170 3.13 6.18 -8.25
CA TYR A 170 1.96 5.67 -7.53
C TYR A 170 2.36 4.90 -6.27
N LYS A 171 1.50 4.93 -5.27
CA LYS A 171 1.61 4.15 -4.04
C LYS A 171 0.28 3.46 -3.75
N GLN A 172 0.29 2.14 -3.64
CA GLN A 172 -0.81 1.34 -3.12
C GLN A 172 -0.52 1.00 -1.67
N VAL A 173 -1.43 1.37 -0.78
CA VAL A 173 -1.42 0.99 0.63
C VAL A 173 -2.35 -0.21 0.82
N GLY A 174 -1.87 -1.21 1.54
CA GLY A 174 -2.58 -2.48 1.71
C GLY A 174 -2.48 -3.41 0.50
N PRO A 175 -3.07 -4.62 0.60
CA PRO A 175 -2.91 -5.67 -0.38
C PRO A 175 -3.52 -5.29 -1.74
N ILE A 176 -2.87 -5.74 -2.80
CA ILE A 176 -3.39 -5.68 -4.15
C ILE A 176 -4.47 -6.75 -4.28
N SER A 177 -5.69 -6.33 -4.64
CA SER A 177 -6.75 -7.24 -5.07
C SER A 177 -6.81 -7.31 -6.61
N PRO A 178 -7.48 -8.32 -7.21
CA PRO A 178 -7.68 -8.37 -8.65
C PRO A 178 -8.34 -7.10 -9.20
N GLU A 179 -9.28 -6.52 -8.45
CA GLU A 179 -9.94 -5.27 -8.80
C GLU A 179 -8.98 -4.08 -8.79
N ILE A 180 -8.16 -3.94 -7.74
CA ILE A 180 -7.15 -2.88 -7.63
C ILE A 180 -6.10 -3.03 -8.73
N MET A 181 -5.67 -4.25 -9.01
CA MET A 181 -4.73 -4.54 -10.09
C MET A 181 -5.26 -4.04 -11.42
N GLN A 182 -6.50 -4.39 -11.79
CA GLN A 182 -7.09 -4.03 -13.07
C GLN A 182 -7.46 -2.54 -13.17
N SER A 183 -8.08 -1.97 -12.12
CA SER A 183 -8.63 -0.62 -12.17
C SER A 183 -7.60 0.48 -11.89
N LYS A 184 -6.50 0.16 -11.19
CA LYS A 184 -5.50 1.16 -10.76
C LYS A 184 -4.07 0.83 -11.19
N ILE A 185 -3.56 -0.35 -10.84
CA ILE A 185 -2.13 -0.68 -11.00
C ILE A 185 -1.75 -0.76 -12.48
N LEU A 186 -2.46 -1.60 -13.26
CA LEU A 186 -2.17 -1.78 -14.70
C LEU A 186 -2.27 -0.48 -15.50
N PRO A 187 -3.31 0.37 -15.34
CA PRO A 187 -3.38 1.66 -16.02
C PRO A 187 -2.22 2.60 -15.68
N VAL A 188 -1.81 2.65 -14.40
CA VAL A 188 -0.67 3.50 -13.97
C VAL A 188 0.63 3.01 -14.58
N ILE A 189 0.89 1.70 -14.57
CA ILE A 189 2.10 1.13 -15.21
C ILE A 189 2.12 1.44 -16.71
N ALA A 190 0.99 1.28 -17.40
CA ALA A 190 0.88 1.58 -18.82
C ALA A 190 1.15 3.07 -19.12
N ALA A 191 0.65 3.98 -18.28
CA ALA A 191 0.92 5.41 -18.41
C ALA A 191 2.42 5.73 -18.16
N ALA A 192 3.01 5.15 -17.12
CA ALA A 192 4.42 5.35 -16.78
C ALA A 192 5.36 4.82 -17.89
N LYS A 193 5.02 3.69 -18.52
CA LYS A 193 5.78 3.15 -19.66
C LYS A 193 5.75 4.09 -20.86
N LYS A 194 4.60 4.67 -21.19
CA LYS A 194 4.46 5.65 -22.28
C LYS A 194 5.31 6.90 -22.02
N ASP A 195 5.29 7.40 -20.78
CA ASP A 195 6.10 8.57 -20.40
C ASP A 195 7.61 8.29 -20.50
N SER A 196 8.04 7.09 -20.07
CA SER A 196 9.43 6.67 -20.17
C SER A 196 9.89 6.50 -21.63
N ALA A 197 9.01 6.06 -22.54
CA ALA A 197 9.30 5.90 -23.96
C ALA A 197 9.35 7.24 -24.71
N ASN A 198 8.51 8.20 -24.34
CA ASN A 198 8.39 9.50 -25.04
C ASN A 198 9.46 10.52 -24.63
N LYS A 199 10.20 10.30 -23.57
CA LYS A 199 11.27 11.18 -23.12
C LYS A 199 12.51 10.36 -22.80
N PRO A 200 13.37 10.05 -23.83
CA PRO A 200 14.66 9.40 -23.60
C PRO A 200 15.43 10.15 -22.54
N LEU A 201 16.24 9.44 -21.74
CA LEU A 201 17.16 10.01 -20.77
C LEU A 201 17.91 11.14 -21.49
N ALA A 202 17.57 12.39 -21.17
CA ALA A 202 18.25 13.54 -21.74
C ALA A 202 19.71 13.41 -21.34
N GLN A 203 20.55 13.41 -22.35
CA GLN A 203 22.00 13.44 -22.25
C GLN A 203 22.39 14.49 -21.21
N GLN A 204 22.97 14.07 -20.12
CA GLN A 204 23.77 14.90 -19.22
C GLN A 204 25.24 14.58 -19.44
#